data_679ae70b7555a0ae4ba0bdf81f61626f
#
_entry.id   679ae70b7555a0ae4ba0bdf81f61626f
#
_cell.length_a   1.000
_cell.length_b   1.000
_cell.length_c   1.000
_cell.angle_alpha   90.00
_cell.angle_beta   90.00
_cell.angle_gamma   90.00
#
_symmetry.space_group_name_H-M   'P 1'
#
loop_
_entity.id
_entity.type
_entity.pdbx_description
1 polymer ?
#
loop_
_entity_poly.entity_id
_entity_poly.type
_entity_poly.pdbx_seq_one_letter_code
_entity_poly.pdbx_strand_id
1 'polypeptide(L)'
;AATVFTTGDVAAETARMGDRVVERFDVTVDGLALAPGDTPTAHPRYCELRATVTMPQFQFGAPPFNTDGLMRIGADGVPMTTTYASPANYDRVPVVVTLPRGAMPAEGYPLIMNVHGSGGYSDEAVSRGTWRPMSATNPCTTTRPSYYNRVITYRGVAGCYTPDQGVAYQLAPRGFAVVGAAMPVNPERLPGASDIAYLNLMNPSAMRDTFRQGIFEQRLLLEALTRLRIPAATLAACTGASLPTGVTEARFDASRFIIMGQSMGGMYTHLVAATEPRVRGAIPTGGGGHWSRFIFESQIIPGVGSLIGTLLQGRSLSFVHPAMGLLQTLWEPVDPIVYVPRMSRDPLTGKTPVSTYVPV
;
A
#
# COMPACT_ATOMS: atom_id res chain seq x y z
N ALA A 1 32.30 17.61 -28.33
CA ALA A 1 31.48 18.47 -27.49
C ALA A 1 31.21 17.75 -26.15
N ALA A 2 31.42 18.39 -25.02
CA ALA A 2 31.06 17.88 -23.72
C ALA A 2 29.73 18.54 -23.30
N THR A 3 28.79 17.73 -22.83
CA THR A 3 27.56 18.24 -22.25
C THR A 3 27.63 18.01 -20.75
N VAL A 4 27.47 19.09 -19.98
CA VAL A 4 27.34 19.02 -18.51
C VAL A 4 25.86 19.13 -18.17
N PHE A 5 25.36 18.19 -17.36
CA PHE A 5 24.01 18.22 -16.84
C PHE A 5 24.01 17.85 -15.35
N THR A 6 23.05 18.36 -14.64
CA THR A 6 22.83 17.99 -13.23
C THR A 6 21.72 16.96 -13.18
N THR A 7 21.98 15.83 -12.57
CA THR A 7 20.94 14.82 -12.29
C THR A 7 20.09 15.30 -11.12
N GLY A 8 18.76 15.20 -11.27
CA GLY A 8 17.84 15.48 -10.17
C GLY A 8 17.83 14.31 -9.16
N ASP A 9 17.52 14.63 -7.90
CA ASP A 9 17.21 13.61 -6.89
C ASP A 9 15.71 13.32 -6.90
N VAL A 10 15.31 12.28 -7.65
CA VAL A 10 13.90 11.92 -7.86
C VAL A 10 13.22 11.46 -6.57
N ALA A 11 13.98 10.86 -5.64
CA ALA A 11 13.44 10.47 -4.34
C ALA A 11 13.16 11.70 -3.47
N ALA A 12 14.08 12.66 -3.45
CA ALA A 12 13.90 13.93 -2.75
C ALA A 12 12.75 14.75 -3.36
N GLU A 13 12.58 14.73 -4.69
CA GLU A 13 11.44 15.37 -5.35
C GLU A 13 10.11 14.81 -4.87
N THR A 14 9.94 13.48 -4.91
CA THR A 14 8.73 12.80 -4.44
C THR A 14 8.48 13.04 -2.95
N ALA A 15 9.54 13.04 -2.12
CA ALA A 15 9.43 13.35 -0.70
C ALA A 15 8.93 14.77 -0.45
N ARG A 16 9.52 15.77 -1.13
CA ARG A 16 9.09 17.19 -1.01
C ARG A 16 7.65 17.39 -1.46
N MET A 17 7.22 16.75 -2.56
CA MET A 17 5.81 16.78 -2.95
C MET A 17 4.91 16.19 -1.87
N GLY A 18 5.28 15.05 -1.32
CA GLY A 18 4.55 14.40 -0.25
C GLY A 18 4.51 15.23 1.04
N ASP A 19 5.59 15.91 1.41
CA ASP A 19 5.61 16.85 2.55
C ASP A 19 4.56 17.95 2.36
N ARG A 20 4.56 18.60 1.18
CA ARG A 20 3.57 19.63 0.83
C ARG A 20 2.13 19.13 0.76
N VAL A 21 1.93 17.90 0.29
CA VAL A 21 0.60 17.25 0.28
C VAL A 21 0.10 17.08 1.72
N VAL A 22 0.93 16.55 2.63
CA VAL A 22 0.56 16.36 4.03
C VAL A 22 0.31 17.72 4.74
N GLU A 23 1.09 18.75 4.41
CA GLU A 23 0.87 20.09 4.95
C GLU A 23 -0.43 20.75 4.46
N ARG A 24 -0.84 20.45 3.22
CA ARG A 24 -1.99 21.10 2.58
C ARG A 24 -3.32 20.40 2.80
N PHE A 25 -3.31 19.09 2.86
CA PHE A 25 -4.53 18.29 2.91
C PHE A 25 -4.69 17.63 4.26
N ASP A 26 -5.86 17.87 4.85
CA ASP A 26 -6.29 17.19 6.06
C ASP A 26 -7.31 16.14 5.71
N VAL A 27 -7.05 14.89 6.08
CA VAL A 27 -7.96 13.76 5.87
C VAL A 27 -8.33 13.12 7.20
N THR A 28 -9.54 12.58 7.29
CA THR A 28 -10.09 11.95 8.49
C THR A 28 -10.44 10.49 8.23
N VAL A 29 -10.39 9.70 9.28
CA VAL A 29 -10.88 8.31 9.27
C VAL A 29 -12.34 8.34 9.66
N ASP A 30 -13.21 8.07 8.68
CA ASP A 30 -14.65 8.24 8.82
C ASP A 30 -15.37 6.89 9.01
N GLY A 31 -16.42 6.90 9.86
CA GLY A 31 -17.29 5.75 10.04
C GLY A 31 -16.61 4.53 10.69
N LEU A 32 -15.57 4.74 11.50
CA LEU A 32 -14.87 3.64 12.17
C LEU A 32 -15.83 2.88 13.08
N ALA A 33 -16.07 1.62 12.75
CA ALA A 33 -16.98 0.73 13.48
C ALA A 33 -16.47 -0.71 13.46
N LEU A 34 -16.92 -1.52 14.43
CA LEU A 34 -16.62 -2.94 14.44
C LEU A 34 -17.13 -3.60 13.15
N ALA A 35 -16.30 -4.45 12.55
CA ALA A 35 -16.66 -5.16 11.33
C ALA A 35 -17.87 -6.09 11.59
N PRO A 36 -18.82 -6.19 10.66
CA PRO A 36 -19.91 -7.15 10.79
C PRO A 36 -19.38 -8.57 10.99
N GLY A 37 -19.87 -9.25 12.03
CA GLY A 37 -19.46 -10.62 12.36
C GLY A 37 -18.14 -10.74 13.13
N ASP A 38 -17.49 -9.63 13.51
CA ASP A 38 -16.35 -9.70 14.42
C ASP A 38 -16.82 -10.17 15.81
N THR A 39 -16.22 -11.24 16.29
CA THR A 39 -16.46 -11.81 17.62
C THR A 39 -15.15 -12.37 18.17
N PRO A 40 -15.03 -12.58 19.50
CA PRO A 40 -13.88 -13.28 20.07
C PRO A 40 -13.68 -14.70 19.53
N THR A 41 -14.72 -15.33 19.01
CA THR A 41 -14.63 -16.66 18.37
C THR A 41 -14.10 -16.55 16.94
N ALA A 42 -14.56 -15.58 16.16
CA ALA A 42 -14.09 -15.36 14.79
C ALA A 42 -12.65 -14.80 14.78
N HIS A 43 -12.38 -13.81 15.62
CA HIS A 43 -11.08 -13.17 15.76
C HIS A 43 -10.59 -13.22 17.22
N PRO A 44 -10.02 -14.34 17.68
CA PRO A 44 -9.67 -14.50 19.10
C PRO A 44 -8.52 -13.61 19.58
N ARG A 45 -7.74 -13.03 18.66
CA ARG A 45 -6.54 -12.25 18.98
C ARG A 45 -6.67 -10.76 18.75
N TYR A 46 -7.60 -10.35 17.90
CA TYR A 46 -7.81 -8.94 17.54
C TYR A 46 -9.28 -8.65 17.27
N CYS A 47 -9.65 -7.39 17.26
CA CYS A 47 -10.90 -6.90 16.68
C CYS A 47 -10.61 -6.31 15.31
N GLU A 48 -11.49 -6.55 14.36
CA GLU A 48 -11.50 -5.88 13.07
C GLU A 48 -12.48 -4.70 13.11
N LEU A 49 -11.97 -3.51 12.77
CA LEU A 49 -12.80 -2.33 12.56
C LEU A 49 -12.68 -1.92 11.09
N ARG A 50 -13.74 -1.35 10.54
CA ARG A 50 -13.78 -0.84 9.18
C ARG A 50 -14.10 0.64 9.19
N ALA A 51 -13.50 1.35 8.26
CA ALA A 51 -13.63 2.78 8.07
C ALA A 51 -13.47 3.13 6.59
N THR A 52 -13.60 4.41 6.29
CA THR A 52 -13.20 4.98 5.00
C THR A 52 -12.42 6.26 5.23
N VAL A 53 -11.59 6.62 4.25
CA VAL A 53 -10.92 7.92 4.18
C VAL A 53 -11.16 8.51 2.80
N THR A 54 -11.63 9.75 2.73
CA THR A 54 -11.71 10.46 1.46
C THR A 54 -10.35 11.05 1.12
N MET A 55 -9.72 10.52 0.07
CA MET A 55 -8.36 10.90 -0.35
C MET A 55 -8.40 11.91 -1.51
N PRO A 56 -7.63 12.99 -1.45
CA PRO A 56 -7.46 13.89 -2.58
C PRO A 56 -6.86 13.13 -3.77
N GLN A 57 -7.40 13.38 -4.96
CA GLN A 57 -6.96 12.73 -6.19
C GLN A 57 -6.15 13.72 -7.02
N PHE A 58 -4.95 13.29 -7.48
CA PHE A 58 -3.99 14.13 -8.17
C PHE A 58 -3.74 13.73 -9.62
N GLN A 59 -4.15 12.52 -10.03
CA GLN A 59 -4.01 12.06 -11.41
C GLN A 59 -5.18 12.56 -12.24
N PHE A 60 -4.91 13.31 -13.31
CA PHE A 60 -5.94 13.79 -14.23
C PHE A 60 -6.36 12.71 -15.21
N GLY A 61 -7.62 12.74 -15.67
CA GLY A 61 -8.19 11.72 -16.53
C GLY A 61 -9.13 10.77 -15.78
N ALA A 62 -9.38 9.60 -16.35
CA ALA A 62 -10.25 8.57 -15.76
C ALA A 62 -9.46 7.31 -15.38
N PRO A 63 -9.65 6.76 -14.16
CA PRO A 63 -9.08 5.46 -13.81
C PRO A 63 -9.56 4.38 -14.81
N PRO A 64 -8.71 3.42 -15.21
CA PRO A 64 -7.35 3.15 -14.77
C PRO A 64 -6.24 3.96 -15.48
N PHE A 65 -6.54 5.13 -16.03
CA PHE A 65 -5.58 6.06 -16.63
C PHE A 65 -4.89 5.52 -17.89
N ASN A 66 -5.64 4.89 -18.78
CA ASN A 66 -5.10 4.33 -20.02
C ASN A 66 -4.66 5.41 -21.04
N THR A 67 -5.20 6.61 -20.95
CA THR A 67 -4.95 7.70 -21.93
C THR A 67 -4.44 9.01 -21.32
N ASP A 68 -4.70 9.25 -20.05
CA ASP A 68 -4.19 10.39 -19.28
C ASP A 68 -3.58 9.84 -17.98
N GLY A 69 -3.65 10.50 -16.86
CA GLY A 69 -3.18 9.96 -15.59
C GLY A 69 -1.95 10.67 -15.07
N LEU A 70 -1.56 11.78 -15.68
CA LEU A 70 -0.44 12.58 -15.21
C LEU A 70 -0.90 13.52 -14.07
N MET A 71 -0.04 13.68 -13.09
CA MET A 71 -0.17 14.75 -12.10
C MET A 71 0.23 16.08 -12.72
N ARG A 72 -0.51 17.11 -12.35
CA ARG A 72 -0.18 18.51 -12.69
C ARG A 72 0.29 19.20 -11.43
N ILE A 73 1.46 19.83 -11.49
CA ILE A 73 2.06 20.47 -10.32
C ILE A 73 1.75 21.97 -10.38
N GLY A 74 1.17 22.50 -9.31
CA GLY A 74 0.90 23.91 -9.15
C GLY A 74 2.20 24.75 -9.02
N ALA A 75 2.11 26.05 -9.15
CA ALA A 75 3.23 26.96 -9.00
C ALA A 75 3.86 26.91 -7.60
N ASP A 76 3.09 26.48 -6.59
CA ASP A 76 3.52 26.22 -5.21
C ASP A 76 4.24 24.88 -5.06
N GLY A 77 4.31 24.08 -6.13
CA GLY A 77 4.90 22.74 -6.14
C GLY A 77 4.04 21.67 -5.48
N VAL A 78 2.75 21.96 -5.24
CA VAL A 78 1.76 20.98 -4.77
C VAL A 78 1.06 20.34 -5.96
N PRO A 79 0.83 19.02 -5.98
CA PRO A 79 -0.01 18.41 -6.98
C PRO A 79 -1.44 18.99 -6.95
N MET A 80 -1.95 19.36 -8.13
CA MET A 80 -3.32 19.86 -8.27
C MET A 80 -4.31 18.73 -8.10
N THR A 81 -5.43 19.00 -7.44
CA THR A 81 -6.49 18.02 -7.25
C THR A 81 -7.44 17.94 -8.45
N THR A 82 -8.05 16.78 -8.61
CA THR A 82 -9.10 16.51 -9.58
C THR A 82 -10.18 15.62 -8.97
N THR A 83 -11.29 15.44 -9.68
CA THR A 83 -12.36 14.53 -9.31
C THR A 83 -12.73 13.64 -10.49
N TYR A 84 -13.29 12.47 -10.23
CA TYR A 84 -13.66 11.51 -11.25
C TYR A 84 -15.18 11.37 -11.34
N ALA A 85 -15.72 11.43 -12.55
CA ALA A 85 -17.12 11.15 -12.78
C ALA A 85 -17.45 9.64 -12.62
N SER A 86 -16.48 8.76 -12.86
CA SER A 86 -16.61 7.31 -12.76
C SER A 86 -15.27 6.66 -12.43
N PRO A 87 -15.23 5.63 -11.55
CA PRO A 87 -16.38 5.20 -10.74
C PRO A 87 -16.73 6.20 -9.65
N ALA A 88 -17.99 6.25 -9.27
CA ALA A 88 -18.42 7.06 -8.13
C ALA A 88 -17.69 6.59 -6.86
N ASN A 89 -17.28 7.54 -6.01
CA ASN A 89 -16.58 7.28 -4.74
C ASN A 89 -15.21 6.59 -4.88
N TYR A 90 -14.53 6.71 -6.02
CA TYR A 90 -13.17 6.20 -6.18
C TYR A 90 -12.19 6.80 -5.16
N ASP A 91 -12.40 8.04 -4.78
CA ASP A 91 -11.67 8.79 -3.76
C ASP A 91 -11.96 8.34 -2.32
N ARG A 92 -13.07 7.62 -2.11
CA ARG A 92 -13.47 7.09 -0.80
C ARG A 92 -12.80 5.74 -0.54
N VAL A 93 -11.64 5.79 0.07
CA VAL A 93 -10.73 4.65 0.25
C VAL A 93 -11.17 3.79 1.42
N PRO A 94 -11.48 2.48 1.22
CA PRO A 94 -11.70 1.55 2.31
C PRO A 94 -10.46 1.37 3.18
N VAL A 95 -10.67 1.35 4.51
CA VAL A 95 -9.63 1.15 5.52
C VAL A 95 -10.07 0.09 6.50
N VAL A 96 -9.16 -0.83 6.81
CA VAL A 96 -9.33 -1.84 7.86
C VAL A 96 -8.33 -1.59 8.96
N VAL A 97 -8.82 -1.54 10.20
CA VAL A 97 -8.03 -1.36 11.41
C VAL A 97 -8.21 -2.59 12.29
N THR A 98 -7.12 -3.20 12.73
CA THR A 98 -7.19 -4.26 13.75
C THR A 98 -6.56 -3.79 15.05
N LEU A 99 -7.25 -4.04 16.15
CA LEU A 99 -6.77 -3.74 17.50
C LEU A 99 -6.59 -5.04 18.29
N PRO A 100 -5.51 -5.21 19.04
CA PRO A 100 -5.33 -6.35 19.93
C PRO A 100 -6.49 -6.49 20.92
N ARG A 101 -6.94 -7.73 21.19
CA ARG A 101 -7.82 -8.02 22.32
C ARG A 101 -6.97 -8.08 23.58
N GLY A 102 -6.85 -6.96 24.27
CA GLY A 102 -6.04 -6.79 25.47
C GLY A 102 -5.96 -5.32 25.86
N ALA A 103 -5.21 -5.04 26.91
CA ALA A 103 -5.00 -3.67 27.38
C ALA A 103 -4.17 -2.86 26.37
N MET A 104 -4.66 -1.67 26.03
CA MET A 104 -3.87 -0.71 25.27
C MET A 104 -2.64 -0.29 26.10
N PRO A 105 -1.44 -0.25 25.53
CA PRO A 105 -0.29 0.36 26.18
C PRO A 105 -0.52 1.83 26.54
N ALA A 106 0.14 2.33 27.57
CA ALA A 106 -0.04 3.71 28.04
C ALA A 106 0.19 4.76 26.94
N GLU A 107 1.15 4.52 26.06
CA GLU A 107 1.49 5.40 24.93
C GLU A 107 0.54 5.25 23.72
N GLY A 108 -0.31 4.24 23.72
CA GLY A 108 -1.14 3.82 22.59
C GLY A 108 -0.62 2.55 21.94
N TYR A 109 -1.36 2.04 20.97
CA TYR A 109 -0.95 0.86 20.23
C TYR A 109 0.22 1.19 19.27
N PRO A 110 1.34 0.43 19.30
CA PRO A 110 2.30 0.47 18.21
C PRO A 110 1.60 0.05 16.92
N LEU A 111 1.87 0.78 15.82
CA LEU A 111 1.11 0.65 14.57
C LEU A 111 1.96 0.05 13.47
N ILE A 112 1.38 -0.93 12.77
CA ILE A 112 1.89 -1.45 11.50
C ILE A 112 0.91 -1.08 10.39
N MET A 113 1.40 -0.35 9.39
CA MET A 113 0.68 -0.13 8.14
C MET A 113 1.01 -1.30 7.20
N ASN A 114 -0.02 -2.04 6.78
CA ASN A 114 0.11 -3.15 5.85
C ASN A 114 -0.37 -2.72 4.47
N VAL A 115 0.54 -2.67 3.51
CA VAL A 115 0.22 -2.36 2.12
C VAL A 115 0.04 -3.67 1.35
N HIS A 116 -1.15 -3.85 0.77
CA HIS A 116 -1.50 -5.07 0.07
C HIS A 116 -0.71 -5.27 -1.24
N GLY A 117 -0.59 -6.52 -1.68
CA GLY A 117 -0.02 -6.87 -2.97
C GLY A 117 -0.97 -6.61 -4.14
N SER A 118 -0.51 -6.93 -5.36
CA SER A 118 -1.30 -6.80 -6.59
C SER A 118 -2.63 -7.53 -6.47
N GLY A 119 -3.73 -6.86 -6.80
CA GLY A 119 -5.09 -7.39 -6.67
C GLY A 119 -5.59 -7.58 -5.25
N GLY A 120 -4.77 -7.30 -4.22
CA GLY A 120 -5.17 -7.40 -2.83
C GLY A 120 -6.17 -6.30 -2.42
N TYR A 121 -6.73 -6.41 -1.22
CA TYR A 121 -7.73 -5.50 -0.67
C TYR A 121 -7.23 -4.88 0.64
N SER A 122 -7.93 -3.88 1.11
CA SER A 122 -7.64 -3.21 2.39
C SER A 122 -7.58 -4.19 3.58
N ASP A 123 -8.27 -5.33 3.48
CA ASP A 123 -8.34 -6.37 4.51
C ASP A 123 -7.24 -7.44 4.42
N GLU A 124 -6.19 -7.25 3.59
CA GLU A 124 -5.13 -8.25 3.43
C GLU A 124 -4.55 -8.72 4.77
N ALA A 125 -4.32 -7.79 5.68
CA ALA A 125 -3.77 -8.10 7.00
C ALA A 125 -4.62 -9.06 7.83
N VAL A 126 -5.91 -9.15 7.52
CA VAL A 126 -6.89 -10.05 8.13
C VAL A 126 -7.05 -11.31 7.31
N SER A 127 -7.35 -11.17 6.02
CA SER A 127 -7.85 -12.26 5.17
C SER A 127 -6.74 -13.13 4.57
N ARG A 128 -5.50 -12.64 4.49
CA ARG A 128 -4.38 -13.39 3.89
C ARG A 128 -3.59 -14.18 4.94
N GLY A 129 -4.14 -15.30 5.37
CA GLY A 129 -3.44 -16.25 6.26
C GLY A 129 -2.51 -17.20 5.51
N THR A 130 -2.37 -18.42 6.02
CA THR A 130 -1.58 -19.46 5.38
C THR A 130 -2.28 -19.98 4.13
N TRP A 131 -1.57 -20.06 3.01
CA TRP A 131 -2.09 -20.71 1.82
C TRP A 131 -2.24 -22.22 2.04
N ARG A 132 -3.37 -22.80 1.59
CA ARG A 132 -3.67 -24.22 1.69
C ARG A 132 -4.20 -24.75 0.36
N PRO A 133 -3.76 -25.96 -0.06
CA PRO A 133 -4.35 -26.64 -1.20
C PRO A 133 -5.85 -26.85 -1.00
N MET A 134 -6.62 -26.75 -2.08
CA MET A 134 -8.01 -27.12 -2.09
C MET A 134 -8.14 -28.64 -1.91
N SER A 135 -9.06 -29.05 -1.05
CA SER A 135 -9.34 -30.48 -0.77
C SER A 135 -10.79 -30.64 -0.32
N ALA A 136 -11.25 -31.88 -0.13
CA ALA A 136 -12.58 -32.15 0.43
C ALA A 136 -12.78 -31.51 1.82
N THR A 137 -11.70 -31.42 2.62
CA THR A 137 -11.71 -30.78 3.94
C THR A 137 -11.39 -29.29 3.92
N ASN A 138 -10.95 -28.76 2.78
CA ASN A 138 -10.68 -27.35 2.55
C ASN A 138 -11.23 -26.92 1.18
N PRO A 139 -12.53 -26.75 1.03
CA PRO A 139 -13.16 -26.44 -0.26
C PRO A 139 -12.93 -24.98 -0.71
N CYS A 140 -12.17 -24.19 0.02
CA CYS A 140 -11.94 -22.76 -0.26
C CYS A 140 -13.24 -21.93 -0.36
N THR A 141 -14.29 -22.37 0.29
CA THR A 141 -15.53 -21.61 0.39
C THR A 141 -15.45 -20.62 1.54
N THR A 142 -15.76 -19.37 1.29
CA THR A 142 -15.80 -18.34 2.31
C THR A 142 -16.97 -17.41 2.04
N THR A 143 -17.57 -16.92 3.11
CA THR A 143 -18.67 -15.95 3.07
C THR A 143 -18.18 -14.52 2.94
N ARG A 144 -16.86 -14.28 3.06
CA ARG A 144 -16.29 -12.93 2.93
C ARG A 144 -15.88 -12.64 1.49
N PRO A 145 -16.37 -11.56 0.89
CA PRO A 145 -15.84 -11.08 -0.39
C PRO A 145 -14.47 -10.45 -0.15
N SER A 146 -13.40 -11.25 -0.26
CA SER A 146 -12.02 -10.78 -0.24
C SER A 146 -11.25 -11.44 -1.37
N TYR A 147 -10.27 -10.75 -1.91
CA TYR A 147 -9.36 -11.32 -2.91
C TYR A 147 -8.76 -12.65 -2.47
N TYR A 148 -8.36 -12.75 -1.20
CA TYR A 148 -7.66 -13.91 -0.66
C TYR A 148 -8.57 -15.10 -0.34
N ASN A 149 -9.87 -14.90 -0.39
CA ASN A 149 -10.89 -15.93 -0.14
C ASN A 149 -11.30 -16.64 -1.43
N ARG A 150 -10.79 -16.26 -2.57
CA ARG A 150 -11.02 -16.94 -3.85
C ARG A 150 -10.03 -18.08 -4.05
N VAL A 151 -10.40 -19.04 -4.88
CA VAL A 151 -9.47 -20.08 -5.34
C VAL A 151 -8.40 -19.43 -6.22
N ILE A 152 -7.15 -19.64 -5.86
CA ILE A 152 -5.99 -19.22 -6.63
C ILE A 152 -5.12 -20.42 -6.95
N THR A 153 -4.37 -20.36 -8.04
CA THR A 153 -3.40 -21.40 -8.39
C THR A 153 -2.00 -20.95 -8.01
N TYR A 154 -1.37 -21.67 -7.08
CA TYR A 154 0.00 -21.42 -6.68
C TYR A 154 0.86 -22.63 -7.04
N ARG A 155 1.91 -22.44 -7.86
CA ARG A 155 2.77 -23.52 -8.38
C ARG A 155 1.99 -24.68 -9.00
N GLY A 156 0.95 -24.35 -9.77
CA GLY A 156 0.11 -25.36 -10.44
C GLY A 156 -0.94 -26.06 -9.57
N VAL A 157 -1.03 -25.72 -8.27
CA VAL A 157 -1.99 -26.29 -7.34
C VAL A 157 -3.07 -25.26 -7.01
N ALA A 158 -4.34 -25.65 -7.15
CA ALA A 158 -5.46 -24.81 -6.73
C ALA A 158 -5.59 -24.79 -5.20
N GLY A 159 -5.85 -23.64 -4.61
CA GLY A 159 -5.97 -23.47 -3.17
C GLY A 159 -6.46 -22.08 -2.79
N CYS A 160 -6.48 -21.80 -1.51
CA CYS A 160 -6.85 -20.49 -0.97
C CYS A 160 -6.08 -20.18 0.31
N TYR A 161 -6.12 -18.93 0.72
CA TYR A 161 -5.60 -18.52 2.02
C TYR A 161 -6.60 -18.82 3.13
N THR A 162 -6.09 -19.19 4.31
CA THR A 162 -6.91 -19.32 5.52
C THR A 162 -7.42 -17.94 5.90
N PRO A 163 -8.75 -17.71 5.94
CA PRO A 163 -9.29 -16.42 6.33
C PRO A 163 -8.98 -16.12 7.80
N ASP A 164 -9.02 -14.83 8.16
CA ASP A 164 -8.89 -14.33 9.53
C ASP A 164 -7.56 -14.66 10.25
N GLN A 165 -6.58 -15.22 9.53
CA GLN A 165 -5.26 -15.59 10.02
C GLN A 165 -4.12 -14.86 9.29
N GLY A 166 -4.41 -13.69 8.75
CA GLY A 166 -3.40 -12.80 8.16
C GLY A 166 -2.38 -12.29 9.18
N VAL A 167 -1.55 -11.35 8.76
CA VAL A 167 -0.47 -10.84 9.62
C VAL A 167 -0.99 -10.23 10.93
N ALA A 168 -2.19 -9.66 10.94
CA ALA A 168 -2.84 -9.15 12.16
C ALA A 168 -2.99 -10.23 13.24
N TYR A 169 -3.31 -11.47 12.84
CA TYR A 169 -3.43 -12.59 13.77
C TYR A 169 -2.12 -12.92 14.50
N GLN A 170 -0.97 -12.67 13.84
CA GLN A 170 0.35 -12.92 14.42
C GLN A 170 0.88 -11.73 15.23
N LEU A 171 0.46 -10.52 14.87
CA LEU A 171 0.99 -9.29 15.44
C LEU A 171 0.18 -8.80 16.66
N ALA A 172 -1.12 -9.04 16.68
CA ALA A 172 -1.99 -8.63 17.78
C ALA A 172 -1.55 -9.17 19.16
N PRO A 173 -1.16 -10.46 19.32
CA PRO A 173 -0.66 -10.96 20.62
C PRO A 173 0.61 -10.27 21.11
N ARG A 174 1.28 -9.53 20.24
CA ARG A 174 2.48 -8.73 20.54
C ARG A 174 2.14 -7.26 20.82
N GLY A 175 0.85 -6.93 20.87
CA GLY A 175 0.34 -5.60 21.17
C GLY A 175 0.29 -4.65 19.96
N PHE A 176 0.56 -5.11 18.73
CA PHE A 176 0.51 -4.26 17.54
C PHE A 176 -0.91 -4.14 17.00
N ALA A 177 -1.32 -2.92 16.72
CA ALA A 177 -2.42 -2.65 15.80
C ALA A 177 -1.92 -2.74 14.35
N VAL A 178 -2.79 -3.17 13.43
CA VAL A 178 -2.46 -3.22 12.00
C VAL A 178 -3.53 -2.44 11.23
N VAL A 179 -3.10 -1.63 10.27
CA VAL A 179 -3.98 -0.87 9.37
C VAL A 179 -3.65 -1.19 7.92
N GLY A 180 -4.68 -1.48 7.13
CA GLY A 180 -4.59 -1.61 5.68
C GLY A 180 -5.56 -0.67 4.99
N ALA A 181 -5.21 -0.21 3.79
CA ALA A 181 -6.06 0.61 2.94
C ALA A 181 -5.99 0.14 1.49
N ALA A 182 -7.07 0.33 0.73
CA ALA A 182 -7.10 0.01 -0.68
C ALA A 182 -6.23 0.99 -1.48
N MET A 183 -5.26 0.45 -2.24
CA MET A 183 -4.32 1.25 -3.04
C MET A 183 -4.98 1.81 -4.32
N PRO A 184 -4.38 2.84 -4.97
CA PRO A 184 -4.89 3.36 -6.23
C PRO A 184 -5.03 2.28 -7.31
N VAL A 185 -6.07 2.42 -8.15
CA VAL A 185 -6.39 1.52 -9.28
C VAL A 185 -6.59 0.05 -8.87
N ASN A 186 -6.83 -0.17 -7.57
CA ASN A 186 -7.09 -1.50 -7.03
C ASN A 186 -8.55 -1.94 -7.30
N PRO A 187 -8.83 -3.24 -7.52
CA PRO A 187 -10.20 -3.72 -7.76
C PRO A 187 -11.24 -3.38 -6.69
N GLU A 188 -10.84 -3.15 -5.44
CA GLU A 188 -11.74 -2.71 -4.38
C GLU A 188 -12.24 -1.27 -4.60
N ARG A 189 -11.39 -0.40 -5.16
CA ARG A 189 -11.74 1.00 -5.51
C ARG A 189 -12.27 1.12 -6.95
N LEU A 190 -11.80 0.25 -7.85
CA LEU A 190 -12.14 0.25 -9.27
C LEU A 190 -12.65 -1.15 -9.66
N PRO A 191 -13.92 -1.47 -9.38
CA PRO A 191 -14.48 -2.78 -9.69
C PRO A 191 -14.30 -3.16 -11.17
N GLY A 192 -13.77 -4.36 -11.40
CA GLY A 192 -13.46 -4.86 -12.75
C GLY A 192 -12.04 -4.51 -13.23
N ALA A 193 -11.26 -3.74 -12.47
CA ALA A 193 -9.86 -3.54 -12.79
C ALA A 193 -9.06 -4.85 -12.70
N SER A 194 -8.07 -4.99 -13.57
CA SER A 194 -7.09 -6.08 -13.48
C SER A 194 -6.26 -5.97 -12.20
N ASP A 195 -5.83 -7.11 -11.66
CA ASP A 195 -4.92 -7.18 -10.50
C ASP A 195 -3.61 -6.40 -10.71
N ILE A 196 -3.24 -6.15 -11.97
CA ILE A 196 -2.01 -5.43 -12.35
C ILE A 196 -2.31 -4.08 -13.04
N ALA A 197 -3.54 -3.56 -12.92
CA ALA A 197 -3.94 -2.30 -13.58
C ALA A 197 -3.05 -1.12 -13.18
N TYR A 198 -2.51 -1.11 -11.96
CA TYR A 198 -1.59 -0.09 -11.46
C TYR A 198 -0.28 0.06 -12.27
N LEU A 199 0.11 -0.97 -13.05
CA LEU A 199 1.29 -0.90 -13.90
C LEU A 199 1.06 -0.01 -15.13
N ASN A 200 -0.18 0.30 -15.48
CA ASN A 200 -0.53 1.19 -16.59
C ASN A 200 0.28 0.88 -17.87
N LEU A 201 0.38 -0.41 -18.24
CA LEU A 201 1.27 -0.88 -19.33
C LEU A 201 1.03 -0.18 -20.66
N MET A 202 -0.21 0.27 -20.91
CA MET A 202 -0.58 1.03 -22.11
C MET A 202 -0.28 2.52 -21.99
N ASN A 203 0.03 3.00 -20.78
CA ASN A 203 0.36 4.39 -20.47
C ASN A 203 1.47 4.46 -19.41
N PRO A 204 2.73 4.19 -19.77
CA PRO A 204 3.85 4.09 -18.83
C PRO A 204 4.05 5.35 -17.95
N SER A 205 3.66 6.52 -18.45
CA SER A 205 3.75 7.77 -17.68
C SER A 205 2.78 7.80 -16.51
N ALA A 206 1.58 7.22 -16.67
CA ALA A 206 0.58 7.14 -15.61
C ALA A 206 1.02 6.20 -14.49
N MET A 207 1.78 5.14 -14.77
CA MET A 207 2.34 4.25 -13.76
C MET A 207 3.14 5.03 -12.69
N ARG A 208 4.04 5.92 -13.11
CA ARG A 208 4.81 6.75 -12.19
C ARG A 208 3.89 7.53 -11.24
N ASP A 209 2.86 8.15 -11.80
CA ASP A 209 1.99 9.01 -11.01
C ASP A 209 0.96 8.22 -10.20
N THR A 210 0.59 7.00 -10.63
CA THR A 210 -0.19 6.05 -9.82
C THR A 210 0.57 5.65 -8.55
N PHE A 211 1.87 5.37 -8.66
CA PHE A 211 2.69 5.09 -7.48
C PHE A 211 2.87 6.33 -6.60
N ARG A 212 3.08 7.52 -7.17
CA ARG A 212 3.12 8.77 -6.38
C ARG A 212 1.81 9.03 -5.64
N GLN A 213 0.66 8.81 -6.30
CA GLN A 213 -0.65 8.89 -5.66
C GLN A 213 -0.71 7.97 -4.42
N GLY A 214 -0.31 6.72 -4.56
CA GLY A 214 -0.30 5.78 -3.45
C GLY A 214 0.65 6.18 -2.31
N ILE A 215 1.84 6.72 -2.61
CA ILE A 215 2.76 7.26 -1.60
C ILE A 215 2.08 8.38 -0.80
N PHE A 216 1.44 9.32 -1.49
CA PHE A 216 0.79 10.46 -0.84
C PHE A 216 -0.41 10.01 0.01
N GLU A 217 -1.23 9.08 -0.50
CA GLU A 217 -2.35 8.50 0.26
C GLU A 217 -1.89 7.79 1.52
N GLN A 218 -0.80 7.00 1.46
CA GLN A 218 -0.26 6.33 2.65
C GLN A 218 0.28 7.33 3.68
N ARG A 219 0.90 8.41 3.24
CA ARG A 219 1.39 9.47 4.14
C ARG A 219 0.24 10.26 4.77
N LEU A 220 -0.80 10.60 3.99
CA LEU A 220 -2.01 11.24 4.51
C LEU A 220 -2.77 10.32 5.50
N LEU A 221 -2.88 9.03 5.18
CA LEU A 221 -3.47 8.05 6.09
C LEU A 221 -2.70 8.00 7.41
N LEU A 222 -1.36 7.94 7.35
CA LEU A 222 -0.54 7.93 8.56
C LEU A 222 -0.75 9.19 9.39
N GLU A 223 -0.85 10.37 8.75
CA GLU A 223 -1.18 11.63 9.43
C GLU A 223 -2.54 11.55 10.13
N ALA A 224 -3.57 11.08 9.43
CA ALA A 224 -4.90 10.88 10.02
C ALA A 224 -4.87 9.93 11.22
N LEU A 225 -4.10 8.83 11.13
CA LEU A 225 -3.97 7.84 12.20
C LEU A 225 -3.25 8.40 13.44
N THR A 226 -2.31 9.33 13.30
CA THR A 226 -1.69 9.99 14.48
C THR A 226 -2.69 10.79 15.30
N ARG A 227 -3.68 11.36 14.60
CA ARG A 227 -4.74 12.18 15.23
C ARG A 227 -5.96 11.37 15.62
N LEU A 228 -6.12 10.17 15.11
CA LEU A 228 -7.29 9.33 15.39
C LEU A 228 -7.41 9.05 16.88
N ARG A 229 -8.60 9.30 17.39
CA ARG A 229 -9.02 8.93 18.75
C ARG A 229 -10.23 8.01 18.63
N ILE A 230 -10.10 6.80 19.16
CA ILE A 230 -11.15 5.79 19.10
C ILE A 230 -11.91 5.84 20.43
N PRO A 231 -13.17 6.29 20.43
CA PRO A 231 -13.96 6.44 21.65
C PRO A 231 -14.09 5.12 22.42
N ALA A 232 -14.13 5.18 23.73
CA ALA A 232 -14.35 4.01 24.59
C ALA A 232 -15.59 3.20 24.19
N ALA A 233 -16.66 3.86 23.71
CA ALA A 233 -17.87 3.19 23.22
C ALA A 233 -17.60 2.29 21.99
N THR A 234 -16.76 2.74 21.04
CA THR A 234 -16.34 1.93 19.88
C THR A 234 -15.44 0.79 20.35
N LEU A 235 -14.53 1.05 21.29
CA LEU A 235 -13.65 0.03 21.83
C LEU A 235 -14.42 -1.00 22.68
N ALA A 236 -15.47 -0.61 23.37
CA ALA A 236 -16.33 -1.52 24.16
C ALA A 236 -16.97 -2.61 23.28
N ALA A 237 -17.25 -2.32 22.01
CA ALA A 237 -17.70 -3.31 21.04
C ALA A 237 -16.60 -4.36 20.74
N CYS A 238 -15.32 -4.01 20.93
CA CYS A 238 -14.18 -4.89 20.80
C CYS A 238 -13.94 -5.68 22.09
N THR A 239 -14.72 -6.71 22.30
CA THR A 239 -14.64 -7.53 23.52
C THR A 239 -13.21 -7.99 23.82
N GLY A 240 -12.74 -7.75 25.02
CA GLY A 240 -11.39 -8.08 25.50
C GLY A 240 -10.35 -6.96 25.33
N ALA A 241 -10.63 -5.92 24.54
CA ALA A 241 -9.81 -4.73 24.53
C ALA A 241 -10.15 -3.82 25.73
N SER A 242 -9.16 -3.15 26.30
CA SER A 242 -9.37 -2.23 27.41
C SER A 242 -8.43 -1.03 27.36
N LEU A 243 -8.85 0.06 27.98
CA LEU A 243 -8.07 1.27 28.13
C LEU A 243 -7.34 1.29 29.47
N PRO A 244 -6.18 1.93 29.57
CA PRO A 244 -5.54 2.23 30.84
C PRO A 244 -6.46 3.08 31.74
N THR A 245 -6.29 2.97 33.06
CA THR A 245 -7.05 3.76 34.03
C THR A 245 -6.93 5.26 33.72
N GLY A 246 -8.09 5.95 33.67
CA GLY A 246 -8.16 7.39 33.37
C GLY A 246 -8.04 7.77 31.90
N VAL A 247 -7.88 6.81 30.99
CA VAL A 247 -7.88 7.05 29.53
C VAL A 247 -9.26 6.77 28.97
N THR A 248 -9.80 7.70 28.19
CA THR A 248 -11.17 7.64 27.63
C THR A 248 -11.23 7.25 26.15
N GLU A 249 -10.08 7.24 25.46
CA GLU A 249 -9.99 6.97 24.03
C GLU A 249 -8.77 6.14 23.70
N ALA A 250 -8.90 5.20 22.77
CA ALA A 250 -7.76 4.49 22.23
C ALA A 250 -7.05 5.34 21.16
N ARG A 251 -5.73 5.14 21.03
CA ARG A 251 -4.88 5.86 20.10
C ARG A 251 -3.72 4.99 19.62
N PHE A 252 -3.04 5.45 18.59
CA PHE A 252 -1.78 4.85 18.12
C PHE A 252 -0.58 5.60 18.71
N ASP A 253 0.49 4.86 18.95
CA ASP A 253 1.77 5.43 19.39
C ASP A 253 2.54 5.99 18.19
N ALA A 254 2.54 7.31 18.07
CA ALA A 254 3.17 8.03 16.94
C ALA A 254 4.70 7.81 16.85
N SER A 255 5.36 7.29 17.90
CA SER A 255 6.79 7.01 17.91
C SER A 255 7.14 5.63 17.35
N ARG A 256 6.16 4.74 17.18
CA ARG A 256 6.34 3.33 16.80
C ARG A 256 5.51 2.95 15.57
N PHE A 257 5.77 3.63 14.45
CA PHE A 257 5.18 3.31 13.17
C PHE A 257 6.10 2.43 12.34
N ILE A 258 5.55 1.33 11.88
CA ILE A 258 6.19 0.36 10.99
C ILE A 258 5.35 0.26 9.72
N ILE A 259 5.99 0.14 8.58
CA ILE A 259 5.31 -0.19 7.32
C ILE A 259 5.74 -1.57 6.84
N MET A 260 4.80 -2.33 6.34
CA MET A 260 5.07 -3.63 5.73
C MET A 260 4.21 -3.82 4.49
N GLY A 261 4.62 -4.71 3.62
CA GLY A 261 3.84 -5.07 2.46
C GLY A 261 4.46 -6.18 1.65
N GLN A 262 3.66 -6.79 0.78
CA GLN A 262 4.08 -7.92 -0.04
C GLN A 262 3.89 -7.58 -1.52
N SER A 263 4.85 -8.02 -2.39
CA SER A 263 4.79 -7.78 -3.83
C SER A 263 4.70 -6.27 -4.15
N MET A 264 3.67 -5.79 -4.83
CA MET A 264 3.39 -4.36 -5.01
C MET A 264 3.45 -3.60 -3.67
N GLY A 265 2.87 -4.16 -2.60
CA GLY A 265 2.96 -3.57 -1.26
C GLY A 265 4.39 -3.49 -0.71
N GLY A 266 5.25 -4.45 -1.05
CA GLY A 266 6.68 -4.41 -0.75
C GLY A 266 7.38 -3.26 -1.50
N MET A 267 7.00 -3.00 -2.75
CA MET A 267 7.49 -1.83 -3.50
C MET A 267 7.09 -0.53 -2.80
N TYR A 268 5.82 -0.35 -2.46
CA TYR A 268 5.35 0.81 -1.70
C TYR A 268 6.03 0.95 -0.34
N THR A 269 6.33 -0.18 0.33
CA THR A 269 7.07 -0.17 1.61
C THR A 269 8.40 0.55 1.48
N HIS A 270 9.17 0.29 0.41
CA HIS A 270 10.44 1.00 0.16
C HIS A 270 10.22 2.50 -0.06
N LEU A 271 9.23 2.85 -0.90
CA LEU A 271 8.96 4.23 -1.29
C LEU A 271 8.48 5.08 -0.10
N VAL A 272 7.54 4.54 0.67
CA VAL A 272 6.99 5.26 1.84
C VAL A 272 8.01 5.32 2.98
N ALA A 273 8.71 4.22 3.29
CA ALA A 273 9.70 4.22 4.35
C ALA A 273 10.84 5.23 4.11
N ALA A 274 11.24 5.42 2.86
CA ALA A 274 12.27 6.41 2.50
C ALA A 274 11.77 7.86 2.53
N THR A 275 10.47 8.10 2.36
CA THR A 275 9.90 9.46 2.21
C THR A 275 9.11 9.93 3.43
N GLU A 276 8.68 9.03 4.33
CA GLU A 276 7.88 9.36 5.52
C GLU A 276 8.74 9.36 6.79
N PRO A 277 8.96 10.51 7.44
CA PRO A 277 9.90 10.63 8.57
C PRO A 277 9.45 9.91 9.85
N ARG A 278 8.18 9.57 9.98
CA ARG A 278 7.62 8.90 11.17
C ARG A 278 7.81 7.38 11.13
N VAL A 279 8.09 6.79 9.97
CA VAL A 279 8.34 5.36 9.85
C VAL A 279 9.68 5.01 10.53
N ARG A 280 9.64 4.07 11.46
CA ARG A 280 10.81 3.59 12.23
C ARG A 280 11.28 2.20 11.80
N GLY A 281 10.40 1.43 11.18
CA GLY A 281 10.71 0.09 10.68
C GLY A 281 10.02 -0.20 9.36
N ALA A 282 10.64 -1.03 8.53
CA ALA A 282 10.10 -1.44 7.23
C ALA A 282 10.30 -2.93 7.01
N ILE A 283 9.25 -3.60 6.53
CA ILE A 283 9.24 -5.03 6.23
C ILE A 283 8.77 -5.24 4.78
N PRO A 284 9.60 -4.92 3.78
CA PRO A 284 9.28 -5.18 2.38
C PRO A 284 9.44 -6.68 2.07
N THR A 285 8.38 -7.31 1.59
CA THR A 285 8.39 -8.74 1.25
C THR A 285 8.13 -8.93 -0.23
N GLY A 286 9.05 -9.55 -0.95
CA GLY A 286 8.91 -9.84 -2.38
C GLY A 286 8.66 -8.60 -3.25
N GLY A 287 9.11 -7.43 -2.81
CA GLY A 287 9.07 -6.20 -3.59
C GLY A 287 10.14 -6.23 -4.68
N GLY A 288 9.76 -5.92 -5.91
CA GLY A 288 10.70 -5.76 -7.02
C GLY A 288 11.37 -4.40 -7.02
N GLY A 289 12.41 -4.25 -7.85
CA GLY A 289 13.07 -3.00 -8.17
C GLY A 289 13.75 -3.10 -9.53
N HIS A 290 14.18 -1.98 -10.08
CA HIS A 290 14.65 -1.85 -11.45
C HIS A 290 13.56 -2.23 -12.46
N TRP A 291 12.61 -1.31 -12.69
CA TRP A 291 11.36 -1.59 -13.41
C TRP A 291 11.55 -2.25 -14.76
N SER A 292 12.51 -1.80 -15.58
CA SER A 292 12.74 -2.39 -16.89
C SER A 292 13.16 -3.85 -16.79
N ARG A 293 13.97 -4.20 -15.79
CA ARG A 293 14.40 -5.58 -15.54
C ARG A 293 13.24 -6.41 -14.98
N PHE A 294 12.48 -5.86 -14.04
CA PHE A 294 11.31 -6.52 -13.47
C PHE A 294 10.29 -6.91 -14.54
N ILE A 295 10.03 -6.02 -15.51
CA ILE A 295 9.08 -6.27 -16.59
C ILE A 295 9.55 -7.43 -17.49
N PHE A 296 10.86 -7.54 -17.76
CA PHE A 296 11.38 -8.62 -18.61
C PHE A 296 11.56 -9.95 -17.89
N GLU A 297 11.97 -9.94 -16.66
CA GLU A 297 12.38 -11.14 -15.93
C GLU A 297 11.27 -11.71 -15.04
N SER A 298 10.24 -10.91 -14.71
CA SER A 298 9.14 -11.36 -13.85
C SER A 298 8.22 -12.33 -14.58
N GLN A 299 8.03 -13.51 -13.98
CA GLN A 299 7.05 -14.49 -14.46
C GLN A 299 5.61 -14.12 -14.06
N ILE A 300 5.42 -13.09 -13.23
CA ILE A 300 4.10 -12.64 -12.75
C ILE A 300 3.34 -11.91 -13.86
N ILE A 301 4.05 -11.34 -14.82
CA ILE A 301 3.47 -10.59 -15.94
C ILE A 301 3.88 -11.27 -17.26
N PRO A 302 3.33 -12.46 -17.54
CA PRO A 302 3.73 -13.22 -18.73
C PRO A 302 3.39 -12.44 -20.01
N GLY A 303 4.31 -12.42 -20.96
CA GLY A 303 4.09 -11.82 -22.27
C GLY A 303 4.31 -10.31 -22.36
N VAL A 304 4.58 -9.59 -21.27
CA VAL A 304 4.83 -8.14 -21.33
C VAL A 304 6.09 -7.81 -22.13
N GLY A 305 7.17 -8.59 -21.97
CA GLY A 305 8.36 -8.44 -22.81
C GLY A 305 8.05 -8.60 -24.29
N SER A 306 7.19 -9.56 -24.65
CA SER A 306 6.74 -9.76 -26.04
C SER A 306 5.84 -8.63 -26.52
N LEU A 307 4.94 -8.11 -25.68
CA LEU A 307 4.09 -6.96 -26.01
C LEU A 307 4.92 -5.71 -26.29
N ILE A 308 5.87 -5.39 -25.43
CA ILE A 308 6.78 -4.25 -25.62
C ILE A 308 7.64 -4.48 -26.86
N GLY A 309 8.11 -5.72 -27.11
CA GLY A 309 8.81 -6.09 -28.33
C GLY A 309 7.99 -5.83 -29.58
N THR A 310 6.72 -6.16 -29.56
CA THR A 310 5.80 -5.90 -30.68
C THR A 310 5.57 -4.41 -30.89
N LEU A 311 5.35 -3.65 -29.81
CA LEU A 311 5.16 -2.19 -29.87
C LEU A 311 6.40 -1.45 -30.39
N LEU A 312 7.60 -1.98 -30.14
CA LEU A 312 8.88 -1.43 -30.60
C LEU A 312 9.40 -2.10 -31.88
N GLN A 313 8.52 -2.75 -32.64
CA GLN A 313 8.78 -3.35 -33.97
C GLN A 313 9.76 -4.54 -34.00
N GLY A 314 9.59 -5.50 -33.10
CA GLY A 314 9.96 -6.89 -33.40
C GLY A 314 11.42 -7.30 -33.33
N ARG A 315 12.29 -6.55 -32.69
CA ARG A 315 13.65 -7.01 -32.36
C ARG A 315 13.70 -7.49 -30.91
N SER A 316 14.53 -8.49 -30.63
CA SER A 316 14.71 -9.00 -29.27
C SER A 316 15.11 -7.87 -28.34
N LEU A 317 14.15 -7.45 -27.49
CA LEU A 317 14.41 -6.45 -26.48
C LEU A 317 15.08 -7.11 -25.29
N SER A 318 16.08 -6.44 -24.76
CA SER A 318 16.66 -6.74 -23.44
C SER A 318 16.56 -5.49 -22.58
N PHE A 319 16.75 -5.64 -21.28
CA PHE A 319 16.71 -4.51 -20.34
C PHE A 319 17.78 -3.42 -20.65
N VAL A 320 18.83 -3.74 -21.44
CA VAL A 320 19.85 -2.78 -21.91
C VAL A 320 19.49 -2.08 -23.22
N HIS A 321 18.33 -2.37 -23.81
CA HIS A 321 17.90 -1.71 -25.03
C HIS A 321 17.63 -0.21 -24.76
N PRO A 322 18.03 0.74 -25.65
CA PRO A 322 17.86 2.17 -25.41
C PRO A 322 16.43 2.59 -25.04
N ALA A 323 15.40 2.00 -25.65
CA ALA A 323 14.02 2.25 -25.30
C ALA A 323 13.69 1.84 -23.86
N MET A 324 14.33 0.78 -23.35
CA MET A 324 14.15 0.36 -21.96
C MET A 324 14.88 1.29 -20.98
N GLY A 325 16.00 1.88 -21.40
CA GLY A 325 16.65 2.95 -20.65
C GLY A 325 15.76 4.18 -20.52
N LEU A 326 15.05 4.58 -21.57
CA LEU A 326 14.09 5.68 -21.53
C LEU A 326 12.91 5.36 -20.62
N LEU A 327 12.34 4.16 -20.69
CA LEU A 327 11.27 3.72 -19.81
C LEU A 327 11.74 3.65 -18.34
N GLN A 328 12.95 3.14 -18.10
CA GLN A 328 13.53 3.13 -16.76
C GLN A 328 13.67 4.55 -16.18
N THR A 329 14.16 5.50 -16.99
CA THR A 329 14.25 6.92 -16.59
C THR A 329 12.88 7.50 -16.25
N LEU A 330 11.84 7.16 -17.01
CA LEU A 330 10.46 7.59 -16.73
C LEU A 330 9.94 7.04 -15.40
N TRP A 331 10.29 5.80 -15.05
CA TRP A 331 9.83 5.11 -13.84
C TRP A 331 10.75 5.29 -12.63
N GLU A 332 11.96 5.80 -12.82
CA GLU A 332 12.95 6.00 -11.75
C GLU A 332 12.39 6.75 -10.54
N PRO A 333 11.51 7.78 -10.68
CA PRO A 333 10.90 8.47 -9.55
C PRO A 333 10.04 7.59 -8.63
N VAL A 334 9.74 6.36 -9.03
CA VAL A 334 8.96 5.38 -8.26
C VAL A 334 9.60 3.98 -8.29
N ASP A 335 10.89 3.90 -8.64
CA ASP A 335 11.59 2.63 -8.63
C ASP A 335 12.14 2.33 -7.23
N PRO A 336 11.73 1.21 -6.59
CA PRO A 336 12.23 0.84 -5.27
C PRO A 336 13.74 0.86 -5.12
N ILE A 337 14.50 0.52 -6.17
CA ILE A 337 15.97 0.49 -6.12
C ILE A 337 16.58 1.87 -5.79
N VAL A 338 15.89 2.95 -6.18
CA VAL A 338 16.33 4.33 -5.90
C VAL A 338 16.11 4.69 -4.43
N TYR A 339 15.07 4.10 -3.82
CA TYR A 339 14.64 4.41 -2.45
C TYR A 339 15.34 3.53 -1.40
N VAL A 340 15.76 2.33 -1.75
CA VAL A 340 16.44 1.41 -0.80
C VAL A 340 17.63 2.07 -0.09
N PRO A 341 18.57 2.74 -0.78
CA PRO A 341 19.66 3.44 -0.10
C PRO A 341 19.16 4.56 0.82
N ARG A 342 18.04 5.22 0.46
CA ARG A 342 17.45 6.32 1.22
C ARG A 342 16.79 5.89 2.53
N MET A 343 16.50 4.60 2.68
CA MET A 343 15.93 4.07 3.92
C MET A 343 16.94 4.04 5.07
N SER A 344 18.20 3.71 4.83
CA SER A 344 19.15 3.47 5.90
C SER A 344 20.56 4.04 5.67
N ARG A 345 21.09 3.90 4.45
CA ARG A 345 22.50 4.23 4.15
C ARG A 345 22.72 5.72 3.91
N ASP A 346 21.79 6.33 3.19
CA ASP A 346 21.85 7.74 2.76
C ASP A 346 20.46 8.36 2.86
N PRO A 347 19.93 8.56 4.08
CA PRO A 347 18.59 9.11 4.28
C PRO A 347 18.45 10.50 3.66
N LEU A 348 17.24 10.81 3.20
CA LEU A 348 16.90 12.16 2.74
C LEU A 348 17.04 13.16 3.90
N THR A 349 17.32 14.40 3.58
CA THR A 349 17.48 15.49 4.56
C THR A 349 16.29 15.54 5.51
N GLY A 350 16.55 15.56 6.81
CA GLY A 350 15.52 15.55 7.85
C GLY A 350 14.88 14.18 8.15
N LYS A 351 15.31 13.12 7.47
CA LYS A 351 14.87 11.74 7.74
C LYS A 351 15.88 11.00 8.62
N THR A 352 15.40 10.07 9.43
CA THR A 352 16.26 9.17 10.21
C THR A 352 16.36 7.81 9.50
N PRO A 353 17.47 7.08 9.67
CA PRO A 353 17.57 5.72 9.17
C PRO A 353 16.43 4.83 9.68
N VAL A 354 15.89 4.01 8.78
CA VAL A 354 14.80 3.08 9.06
C VAL A 354 15.36 1.68 9.26
N SER A 355 14.97 1.02 10.35
CA SER A 355 15.28 -0.39 10.53
C SER A 355 14.54 -1.23 9.51
N THR A 356 15.27 -2.03 8.72
CA THR A 356 14.68 -2.81 7.63
C THR A 356 14.89 -4.29 7.88
N TYR A 357 13.80 -5.05 7.77
CA TYR A 357 13.81 -6.51 7.76
C TYR A 357 13.28 -7.02 6.43
N VAL A 358 14.11 -7.73 5.67
CA VAL A 358 13.75 -8.35 4.40
C VAL A 358 13.69 -9.85 4.62
N PRO A 359 12.51 -10.47 4.69
CA PRO A 359 12.40 -11.92 4.74
C PRO A 359 12.94 -12.53 3.45
N VAL A 360 13.77 -13.55 3.58
CA VAL A 360 14.36 -14.30 2.46
C VAL A 360 13.42 -15.43 2.03
#